data_ce86a10fdbae7d11287844e4b6a6a9ef
#
_entry.id   ce86a10fdbae7d11287844e4b6a6a9ef
#
_cell.length_a   1.000
_cell.length_b   1.000
_cell.length_c   1.000
_cell.angle_alpha   90.00
_cell.angle_beta   90.00
_cell.angle_gamma   90.00
#
_symmetry.space_group_name_H-M   'P 1'
#
loop_
_entity.id
_entity.type
_entity.pdbx_description
1 polymer ?
#
loop_
_entity_poly.entity_id
_entity_poly.type
_entity_poly.pdbx_seq_one_letter_code
_entity_poly.pdbx_strand_id
1 'polypeptide(L)'
;ATLHHWDLPAALDDRGGWTSPDMPGWFADYAQVCFKALDDRVPMWTTLNEPWVVTDGGYMHGALAPGHKSAYEAAIVAHRLMQSHASAVQAYRAVGRNKIGLVVNIEPKHLAPGASDADRHARELAHAYMNRQYLDPAIHGRYPVELRELFGADWPDWSAAEVEALKVPIDFLGLNYYTRAVVQADP
;
A
#
# COMPACT_ATOMS: atom_id res chain seq x y z
N ALA A 1 -12.69 -12.80 -1.46
CA ALA A 1 -13.28 -11.44 -1.58
C ALA A 1 -12.24 -10.39 -1.22
N THR A 2 -12.34 -9.22 -1.83
CA THR A 2 -11.47 -8.06 -1.58
C THR A 2 -12.27 -6.98 -0.86
N LEU A 3 -11.76 -6.49 0.29
CA LEU A 3 -12.45 -5.47 1.07
C LEU A 3 -12.38 -4.09 0.41
N HIS A 4 -11.23 -3.72 -0.14
CA HIS A 4 -11.04 -2.44 -0.82
C HIS A 4 -10.37 -2.62 -2.17
N HIS A 5 -11.02 -2.08 -3.22
CA HIS A 5 -10.54 -2.07 -4.60
C HIS A 5 -10.75 -0.68 -5.19
N TRP A 6 -10.01 0.30 -4.60
CA TRP A 6 -9.79 1.70 -4.98
C TRP A 6 -10.92 2.69 -4.66
N ASP A 7 -12.17 2.26 -4.63
CA ASP A 7 -13.30 3.16 -4.38
C ASP A 7 -13.46 3.43 -2.87
N LEU A 8 -13.55 4.71 -2.50
CA LEU A 8 -13.84 5.16 -1.15
C LEU A 8 -15.20 5.89 -1.15
N PRO A 9 -16.10 5.65 -0.17
CA PRO A 9 -17.31 6.42 -0.02
C PRO A 9 -17.02 7.91 0.17
N ALA A 10 -17.70 8.78 -0.60
CA ALA A 10 -17.49 10.23 -0.55
C ALA A 10 -17.64 10.79 0.88
N ALA A 11 -18.56 10.25 1.67
CA ALA A 11 -18.74 10.66 3.07
C ALA A 11 -17.51 10.39 3.97
N LEU A 12 -16.64 9.46 3.61
CA LEU A 12 -15.35 9.25 4.29
C LEU A 12 -14.29 10.19 3.73
N ASP A 13 -14.32 10.44 2.43
CA ASP A 13 -13.43 11.40 1.77
C ASP A 13 -13.64 12.82 2.32
N ASP A 14 -14.89 13.26 2.47
CA ASP A 14 -15.28 14.52 3.12
C ASP A 14 -14.73 14.67 4.56
N ARG A 15 -14.33 13.58 5.19
CA ARG A 15 -13.71 13.52 6.53
C ARG A 15 -12.20 13.35 6.49
N GLY A 16 -11.59 13.54 5.34
CA GLY A 16 -10.15 13.43 5.10
C GLY A 16 -9.71 12.11 4.44
N GLY A 17 -10.63 11.18 4.19
CA GLY A 17 -10.37 9.96 3.44
C GLY A 17 -9.13 9.19 3.92
N TRP A 18 -8.30 8.77 2.99
CA TRP A 18 -7.06 8.04 3.30
C TRP A 18 -5.98 8.88 3.99
N THR A 19 -6.11 10.23 4.06
CA THR A 19 -5.18 11.07 4.84
C THR A 19 -5.55 11.12 6.33
N SER A 20 -6.79 10.77 6.68
CA SER A 20 -7.29 10.80 8.05
C SER A 20 -6.55 9.81 8.97
N PRO A 21 -6.13 10.23 10.17
CA PRO A 21 -5.57 9.31 11.17
C PRO A 21 -6.59 8.28 11.68
N ASP A 22 -7.89 8.52 11.51
CA ASP A 22 -8.96 7.62 11.94
C ASP A 22 -9.25 6.51 10.91
N MET A 23 -8.73 6.63 9.69
CA MET A 23 -9.02 5.71 8.59
C MET A 23 -8.72 4.23 8.90
N PRO A 24 -7.62 3.87 9.59
CA PRO A 24 -7.38 2.49 9.97
C PRO A 24 -8.48 1.89 10.87
N GLY A 25 -9.03 2.71 11.77
CA GLY A 25 -10.17 2.33 12.62
C GLY A 25 -11.45 2.13 11.83
N TRP A 26 -11.80 3.09 10.97
CA TRP A 26 -12.99 2.97 10.11
C TRP A 26 -12.92 1.76 9.18
N PHE A 27 -11.73 1.49 8.64
CA PHE A 27 -11.52 0.33 7.77
C PHE A 27 -11.65 -1.00 8.54
N ALA A 28 -11.14 -1.06 9.78
CA ALA A 28 -11.27 -2.23 10.63
C ALA A 28 -12.75 -2.49 11.01
N ASP A 29 -13.52 -1.45 11.31
CA ASP A 29 -14.95 -1.56 11.61
C ASP A 29 -15.74 -2.10 10.41
N TYR A 30 -15.50 -1.54 9.22
CA TYR A 30 -16.07 -2.03 7.97
C TYR A 30 -15.70 -3.50 7.72
N ALA A 31 -14.42 -3.84 7.86
CA ALA A 31 -13.93 -5.20 7.67
C ALA A 31 -14.61 -6.20 8.63
N GLN A 32 -14.79 -5.83 9.91
CA GLN A 32 -15.49 -6.66 10.87
C GLN A 32 -16.94 -6.95 10.47
N VAL A 33 -17.65 -5.96 9.95
CA VAL A 33 -19.02 -6.15 9.44
C VAL A 33 -19.04 -7.18 8.31
N CYS A 34 -18.11 -7.04 7.34
CA CYS A 34 -17.97 -7.98 6.23
C CYS A 34 -17.62 -9.40 6.72
N PHE A 35 -16.66 -9.53 7.63
CA PHE A 35 -16.25 -10.82 8.17
C PHE A 35 -17.40 -11.53 8.91
N LYS A 36 -18.10 -10.82 9.78
CA LYS A 36 -19.24 -11.40 10.53
C LYS A 36 -20.37 -11.84 9.60
N ALA A 37 -20.58 -11.13 8.51
CA ALA A 37 -21.71 -11.41 7.59
C ALA A 37 -21.39 -12.49 6.55
N LEU A 38 -20.10 -12.68 6.18
CA LEU A 38 -19.77 -13.41 4.95
C LEU A 38 -18.67 -14.48 5.13
N ASP A 39 -18.00 -14.60 6.28
CA ASP A 39 -16.86 -15.50 6.45
C ASP A 39 -17.23 -16.98 6.26
N ASP A 40 -18.51 -17.33 6.46
CA ASP A 40 -19.05 -18.67 6.23
C ASP A 40 -19.01 -19.12 4.75
N ARG A 41 -18.89 -18.16 3.82
CA ARG A 41 -18.89 -18.41 2.37
C ARG A 41 -17.73 -17.79 1.62
N VAL A 42 -16.82 -17.09 2.32
CA VAL A 42 -15.60 -16.47 1.74
C VAL A 42 -14.36 -17.22 2.24
N PRO A 43 -13.78 -18.13 1.45
CA PRO A 43 -12.62 -18.92 1.87
C PRO A 43 -11.30 -18.15 1.91
N MET A 44 -11.25 -17.00 1.23
CA MET A 44 -10.05 -16.15 1.16
C MET A 44 -10.45 -14.68 1.13
N TRP A 45 -9.93 -13.92 2.08
CA TRP A 45 -10.09 -12.47 2.17
C TRP A 45 -8.84 -11.75 1.70
N THR A 46 -9.01 -10.68 0.97
CA THR A 46 -7.96 -9.71 0.65
C THR A 46 -8.33 -8.38 1.28
N THR A 47 -7.42 -7.78 2.02
CA THR A 47 -7.66 -6.47 2.64
C THR A 47 -7.71 -5.37 1.60
N LEU A 48 -6.62 -5.22 0.84
CA LEU A 48 -6.44 -4.18 -0.19
C LEU A 48 -6.05 -4.86 -1.51
N ASN A 49 -6.54 -4.30 -2.62
CA ASN A 49 -6.00 -4.55 -3.94
C ASN A 49 -5.15 -3.36 -4.38
N GLU A 50 -3.88 -3.61 -4.68
CA GLU A 50 -2.94 -2.66 -5.29
C GLU A 50 -2.92 -1.29 -4.58
N PRO A 51 -2.47 -1.21 -3.32
CA PRO A 51 -2.45 0.06 -2.59
C PRO A 51 -1.63 1.15 -3.30
N TRP A 52 -0.63 0.77 -4.13
CA TRP A 52 0.10 1.70 -4.96
C TRP A 52 -0.81 2.51 -5.89
N VAL A 53 -1.82 1.88 -6.49
CA VAL A 53 -2.74 2.56 -7.42
C VAL A 53 -3.53 3.65 -6.73
N VAL A 54 -3.99 3.40 -5.50
CA VAL A 54 -4.68 4.42 -4.69
C VAL A 54 -3.74 5.60 -4.41
N THR A 55 -2.52 5.31 -4.00
CA THR A 55 -1.54 6.34 -3.64
C THR A 55 -1.07 7.13 -4.85
N ASP A 56 -0.61 6.45 -5.89
CA ASP A 56 -0.06 7.06 -7.10
C ASP A 56 -1.14 7.79 -7.89
N GLY A 57 -2.21 7.08 -8.22
CA GLY A 57 -3.29 7.61 -9.04
C GLY A 57 -4.14 8.65 -8.33
N GLY A 58 -4.46 8.44 -7.06
CA GLY A 58 -5.37 9.28 -6.31
C GLY A 58 -4.72 10.49 -5.64
N TYR A 59 -3.46 10.36 -5.18
CA TYR A 59 -2.83 11.40 -4.33
C TYR A 59 -1.52 11.95 -4.88
N MET A 60 -0.72 11.17 -5.63
CA MET A 60 0.51 11.66 -6.22
C MET A 60 0.25 12.44 -7.52
N HIS A 61 -0.49 11.84 -8.44
CA HIS A 61 -0.71 12.37 -9.80
C HIS A 61 -2.15 12.86 -10.05
N GLY A 62 -3.10 12.48 -9.22
CA GLY A 62 -4.50 12.90 -9.33
C GLY A 62 -5.22 12.40 -10.58
N ALA A 63 -4.78 11.27 -11.14
CA ALA A 63 -5.42 10.64 -12.30
C ALA A 63 -6.69 9.87 -11.93
N LEU A 64 -6.81 9.49 -10.66
CA LEU A 64 -7.95 8.80 -10.06
C LEU A 64 -8.54 9.64 -8.93
N ALA A 65 -9.74 9.29 -8.47
CA ALA A 65 -10.32 9.91 -7.27
C ALA A 65 -9.41 9.65 -6.04
N PRO A 66 -9.27 10.63 -5.13
CA PRO A 66 -9.97 11.92 -5.05
C PRO A 66 -9.35 13.02 -5.93
N GLY A 67 -8.27 12.79 -6.65
CA GLY A 67 -7.68 13.73 -7.60
C GLY A 67 -6.65 14.68 -6.99
N HIS A 68 -6.07 14.36 -5.84
CA HIS A 68 -5.03 15.15 -5.21
C HIS A 68 -3.70 15.06 -5.97
N LYS A 69 -2.82 16.05 -5.79
CA LYS A 69 -1.48 16.11 -6.40
C LYS A 69 -0.50 16.62 -5.35
N SER A 70 -0.12 15.72 -4.44
CA SER A 70 0.75 16.04 -3.31
C SER A 70 1.60 14.84 -2.92
N ALA A 71 2.91 14.97 -3.03
CA ALA A 71 3.85 13.94 -2.60
C ALA A 71 3.74 13.68 -1.08
N TYR A 72 3.53 14.73 -0.29
CA TYR A 72 3.33 14.62 1.16
C TYR A 72 2.07 13.79 1.50
N GLU A 73 0.93 14.09 0.87
CA GLU A 73 -0.29 13.30 1.10
C GLU A 73 -0.14 11.87 0.60
N ALA A 74 0.52 11.65 -0.55
CA ALA A 74 0.78 10.31 -1.08
C ALA A 74 1.60 9.47 -0.09
N ALA A 75 2.62 10.04 0.55
CA ALA A 75 3.39 9.36 1.59
C ALA A 75 2.53 8.98 2.80
N ILE A 76 1.67 9.90 3.28
CA ILE A 76 0.72 9.65 4.36
C ILE A 76 -0.25 8.53 3.98
N VAL A 77 -0.84 8.61 2.80
CA VAL A 77 -1.83 7.63 2.31
C VAL A 77 -1.22 6.24 2.18
N ALA A 78 0.00 6.12 1.65
CA ALA A 78 0.68 4.84 1.61
C ALA A 78 0.79 4.20 2.99
N HIS A 79 1.17 4.98 4.00
CA HIS A 79 1.26 4.52 5.38
C HIS A 79 -0.11 4.16 5.97
N ARG A 80 -1.14 5.00 5.76
CA ARG A 80 -2.51 4.74 6.25
C ARG A 80 -3.14 3.50 5.62
N LEU A 81 -2.89 3.24 4.34
CA LEU A 81 -3.31 2.00 3.69
C LEU A 81 -2.70 0.78 4.38
N MET A 82 -1.40 0.82 4.69
CA MET A 82 -0.73 -0.28 5.38
C MET A 82 -1.19 -0.43 6.84
N GLN A 83 -1.47 0.66 7.54
CA GLN A 83 -2.10 0.61 8.86
C GLN A 83 -3.51 0.00 8.80
N SER A 84 -4.29 0.36 7.79
CA SER A 84 -5.63 -0.20 7.56
C SER A 84 -5.57 -1.70 7.23
N HIS A 85 -4.60 -2.11 6.41
CA HIS A 85 -4.31 -3.53 6.19
C HIS A 85 -4.04 -4.25 7.51
N ALA A 86 -3.13 -3.74 8.32
CA ALA A 86 -2.76 -4.35 9.61
C ALA A 86 -3.97 -4.43 10.57
N SER A 87 -4.74 -3.35 10.68
CA SER A 87 -5.94 -3.30 11.53
C SER A 87 -7.02 -4.29 11.08
N ALA A 88 -7.25 -4.42 9.77
CA ALA A 88 -8.19 -5.40 9.23
C ALA A 88 -7.74 -6.84 9.46
N VAL A 89 -6.45 -7.14 9.31
CA VAL A 89 -5.90 -8.48 9.62
C VAL A 89 -6.07 -8.81 11.10
N GLN A 90 -5.76 -7.86 12.00
CA GLN A 90 -5.96 -8.05 13.44
C GLN A 90 -7.43 -8.29 13.78
N ALA A 91 -8.34 -7.50 13.19
CA ALA A 91 -9.78 -7.68 13.37
C ALA A 91 -10.24 -9.06 12.87
N TYR A 92 -9.70 -9.53 11.74
CA TYR A 92 -10.00 -10.85 11.20
C TYR A 92 -9.56 -11.97 12.12
N ARG A 93 -8.34 -11.88 12.67
CA ARG A 93 -7.80 -12.92 13.58
C ARG A 93 -8.65 -13.12 14.84
N ALA A 94 -9.44 -12.14 15.22
CA ALA A 94 -10.36 -12.25 16.35
C ALA A 94 -11.66 -13.01 16.03
N VAL A 95 -12.10 -13.06 14.76
CA VAL A 95 -13.42 -13.58 14.38
C VAL A 95 -13.40 -14.55 13.20
N GLY A 96 -12.44 -14.43 12.29
CA GLY A 96 -12.36 -15.19 11.05
C GLY A 96 -11.79 -16.60 11.22
N ARG A 97 -12.13 -17.48 10.28
CA ARG A 97 -11.74 -18.90 10.27
C ARG A 97 -11.00 -19.30 9.00
N ASN A 98 -10.99 -18.45 8.01
CA ASN A 98 -10.43 -18.70 6.69
C ASN A 98 -9.10 -17.95 6.51
N LYS A 99 -8.67 -17.75 5.27
CA LYS A 99 -7.40 -17.09 4.93
C LYS A 99 -7.61 -15.59 4.73
N ILE A 100 -6.60 -14.80 5.14
CA ILE A 100 -6.54 -13.37 4.86
C ILE A 100 -5.17 -12.98 4.33
N GLY A 101 -5.13 -12.08 3.35
CA GLY A 101 -3.91 -11.62 2.71
C GLY A 101 -3.99 -10.21 2.15
N LEU A 102 -2.96 -9.85 1.41
CA LEU A 102 -2.79 -8.59 0.71
C LEU A 102 -2.57 -8.88 -0.78
N VAL A 103 -3.11 -8.05 -1.68
CA VAL A 103 -2.78 -8.10 -3.10
C VAL A 103 -2.03 -6.83 -3.50
N VAL A 104 -0.86 -7.01 -4.09
CA VAL A 104 -0.02 -5.92 -4.62
C VAL A 104 0.19 -6.09 -6.13
N ASN A 105 0.30 -4.98 -6.83
CA ASN A 105 0.80 -4.97 -8.20
C ASN A 105 2.33 -4.92 -8.18
N ILE A 106 2.96 -5.72 -9.03
CA ILE A 106 4.41 -5.77 -9.15
C ILE A 106 4.81 -5.50 -10.59
N GLU A 107 5.74 -4.58 -10.75
CA GLU A 107 6.39 -4.30 -12.02
C GLU A 107 7.91 -4.46 -11.86
N PRO A 108 8.50 -5.58 -12.34
CA PRO A 108 9.94 -5.77 -12.31
C PRO A 108 10.69 -4.63 -13.02
N LYS A 109 11.68 -4.07 -12.35
CA LYS A 109 12.50 -2.98 -12.86
C LYS A 109 13.81 -3.55 -13.42
N HIS A 110 13.99 -3.44 -14.73
CA HIS A 110 15.15 -3.94 -15.46
C HIS A 110 16.05 -2.78 -15.90
N LEU A 111 17.31 -3.10 -16.19
CA LEU A 111 18.27 -2.20 -16.79
C LEU A 111 18.49 -2.54 -18.27
N ALA A 112 18.75 -1.54 -19.09
CA ALA A 112 19.24 -1.75 -20.45
C ALA A 112 20.69 -2.30 -20.42
N PRO A 113 21.15 -3.00 -21.48
CA PRO A 113 22.57 -3.36 -21.63
C PRO A 113 23.46 -2.12 -21.58
N GLY A 114 24.56 -2.20 -20.81
CA GLY A 114 25.48 -1.07 -20.67
C GLY A 114 25.05 0.01 -19.68
N ALA A 115 24.05 -0.26 -18.86
CA ALA A 115 23.54 0.67 -17.86
C ALA A 115 24.63 1.22 -16.94
N SER A 116 24.59 2.52 -16.69
CA SER A 116 25.48 3.26 -15.80
C SER A 116 25.16 3.03 -14.32
N ASP A 117 25.95 3.56 -13.41
CA ASP A 117 25.64 3.55 -11.98
C ASP A 117 24.41 4.42 -11.66
N ALA A 118 24.22 5.52 -12.39
CA ALA A 118 23.03 6.36 -12.27
C ALA A 118 21.75 5.58 -12.66
N ASP A 119 21.81 4.79 -13.73
CA ASP A 119 20.67 3.94 -14.13
C ASP A 119 20.37 2.86 -13.08
N ARG A 120 21.42 2.27 -12.49
CA ARG A 120 21.26 1.30 -11.39
C ARG A 120 20.57 1.94 -10.18
N HIS A 121 20.99 3.14 -9.82
CA HIS A 121 20.37 3.89 -8.73
C HIS A 121 18.92 4.25 -9.02
N ALA A 122 18.63 4.79 -10.21
CA ALA A 122 17.26 5.09 -10.65
C ALA A 122 16.35 3.84 -10.62
N ARG A 123 16.90 2.68 -10.99
CA ARG A 123 16.16 1.41 -10.86
C ARG A 123 15.80 1.07 -9.41
N GLU A 124 16.71 1.25 -8.45
CA GLU A 124 16.43 0.98 -7.03
C GLU A 124 15.36 1.92 -6.49
N LEU A 125 15.40 3.21 -6.85
CA LEU A 125 14.36 4.17 -6.49
C LEU A 125 12.99 3.76 -7.06
N ALA A 126 12.93 3.43 -8.35
CA ALA A 126 11.70 2.99 -9.00
C ALA A 126 11.17 1.67 -8.41
N HIS A 127 12.07 0.75 -8.05
CA HIS A 127 11.70 -0.51 -7.39
C HIS A 127 11.18 -0.28 -5.97
N ALA A 128 11.81 0.61 -5.22
CA ALA A 128 11.37 0.99 -3.88
C ALA A 128 9.96 1.60 -3.93
N TYR A 129 9.73 2.56 -4.83
CA TYR A 129 8.47 3.27 -4.96
C TYR A 129 7.30 2.37 -5.35
N MET A 130 7.44 1.57 -6.39
CA MET A 130 6.32 0.78 -6.90
C MET A 130 6.11 -0.54 -6.14
N ASN A 131 7.20 -1.23 -5.82
CA ASN A 131 7.10 -2.60 -5.31
C ASN A 131 7.33 -2.68 -3.80
N ARG A 132 8.45 -2.13 -3.29
CA ARG A 132 8.90 -2.34 -1.92
C ARG A 132 8.18 -1.47 -0.89
N GLN A 133 7.60 -0.35 -1.29
CA GLN A 133 6.86 0.57 -0.42
C GLN A 133 5.72 -0.13 0.35
N TYR A 134 5.14 -1.17 -0.23
CA TYR A 134 4.04 -1.94 0.37
C TYR A 134 4.48 -3.33 0.86
N LEU A 135 5.43 -3.95 0.16
CA LEU A 135 5.92 -5.28 0.53
C LEU A 135 6.80 -5.24 1.78
N ASP A 136 7.76 -4.32 1.83
CA ASP A 136 8.72 -4.29 2.93
C ASP A 136 8.05 -4.01 4.29
N PRO A 137 7.13 -3.04 4.44
CA PRO A 137 6.43 -2.86 5.71
C PRO A 137 5.53 -4.05 6.07
N ALA A 138 4.84 -4.67 5.11
CA ALA A 138 3.97 -5.82 5.39
C ALA A 138 4.76 -7.07 5.83
N ILE A 139 5.95 -7.30 5.27
CA ILE A 139 6.73 -8.53 5.47
C ILE A 139 7.86 -8.32 6.48
N HIS A 140 8.52 -7.16 6.43
CA HIS A 140 9.73 -6.88 7.18
C HIS A 140 9.56 -5.84 8.29
N GLY A 141 8.42 -5.13 8.37
CA GLY A 141 8.17 -4.07 9.35
C GLY A 141 9.10 -2.87 9.18
N ARG A 142 9.51 -2.56 7.96
CA ARG A 142 10.38 -1.42 7.64
C ARG A 142 10.12 -0.89 6.24
N TYR A 143 10.30 0.40 6.03
CA TYR A 143 10.31 1.00 4.70
C TYR A 143 11.69 0.91 4.05
N PRO A 144 11.75 0.82 2.70
CA PRO A 144 13.00 1.01 1.95
C PRO A 144 13.56 2.41 2.20
N VAL A 145 14.88 2.50 2.39
CA VAL A 145 15.56 3.80 2.66
C VAL A 145 15.46 4.75 1.47
N GLU A 146 15.34 4.22 0.28
CA GLU A 146 15.20 4.94 -0.98
C GLU A 146 13.96 5.84 -1.01
N LEU A 147 12.91 5.54 -0.23
CA LEU A 147 11.73 6.39 -0.17
C LEU A 147 12.02 7.75 0.48
N ARG A 148 12.97 7.83 1.41
CA ARG A 148 13.39 9.12 1.99
C ARG A 148 14.08 10.00 0.94
N GLU A 149 14.81 9.40 0.01
CA GLU A 149 15.42 10.13 -1.10
C GLU A 149 14.35 10.61 -2.10
N LEU A 150 13.42 9.72 -2.47
CA LEU A 150 12.37 10.02 -3.45
C LEU A 150 11.42 11.14 -2.99
N PHE A 151 10.97 11.07 -1.75
CA PHE A 151 10.01 12.01 -1.21
C PHE A 151 10.68 13.22 -0.53
N GLY A 152 11.97 13.11 -0.17
CA GLY A 152 12.69 14.19 0.50
C GLY A 152 11.98 14.68 1.75
N ALA A 153 11.71 15.99 1.82
CA ALA A 153 11.01 16.63 2.94
C ALA A 153 9.53 16.22 3.07
N ASP A 154 8.94 15.65 2.02
CA ASP A 154 7.57 15.15 2.01
C ASP A 154 7.42 13.76 2.66
N TRP A 155 8.54 13.07 2.96
CA TRP A 155 8.49 11.80 3.67
C TRP A 155 8.36 12.02 5.19
N PRO A 156 7.21 11.65 5.80
CA PRO A 156 7.02 11.84 7.24
C PRO A 156 7.97 10.96 8.06
N ASP A 157 8.25 11.40 9.28
CA ASP A 157 9.13 10.71 10.23
C ASP A 157 8.34 9.68 11.05
N TRP A 158 8.02 8.56 10.42
CA TRP A 158 7.39 7.43 11.12
C TRP A 158 8.36 6.82 12.14
N SER A 159 7.90 6.60 13.37
CA SER A 159 8.69 5.88 14.35
C SER A 159 8.91 4.41 13.93
N ALA A 160 10.02 3.81 14.35
CA ALA A 160 10.30 2.40 14.06
C ALA A 160 9.19 1.47 14.60
N ALA A 161 8.58 1.82 15.75
CA ALA A 161 7.48 1.05 16.33
C ALA A 161 6.20 1.12 15.48
N GLU A 162 5.87 2.29 14.92
CA GLU A 162 4.73 2.43 14.01
C GLU A 162 4.91 1.59 12.73
N VAL A 163 6.12 1.59 12.18
CA VAL A 163 6.40 0.82 10.95
C VAL A 163 6.45 -0.68 11.24
N GLU A 164 7.06 -1.12 12.35
CA GLU A 164 7.05 -2.54 12.74
C GLU A 164 5.63 -3.07 12.99
N ALA A 165 4.72 -2.22 13.48
CA ALA A 165 3.32 -2.60 13.70
C ALA A 165 2.54 -2.88 12.40
N LEU A 166 3.06 -2.51 11.24
CA LEU A 166 2.48 -2.83 9.93
C LEU A 166 2.67 -4.30 9.55
N LYS A 167 3.68 -4.94 10.13
CA LYS A 167 3.98 -6.35 9.93
C LYS A 167 3.01 -7.22 10.72
N VAL A 168 2.04 -7.76 10.03
CA VAL A 168 1.04 -8.66 10.60
C VAL A 168 1.06 -10.01 9.88
N PRO A 169 0.77 -11.13 10.57
CA PRO A 169 0.79 -12.44 9.93
C PRO A 169 -0.35 -12.57 8.93
N ILE A 170 -0.03 -12.64 7.64
CA ILE A 170 -0.95 -12.94 6.55
C ILE A 170 -0.79 -14.40 6.10
N ASP A 171 -1.85 -14.97 5.52
CA ASP A 171 -1.85 -16.37 5.06
C ASP A 171 -1.39 -16.52 3.61
N PHE A 172 -1.47 -15.45 2.83
CA PHE A 172 -1.02 -15.41 1.43
C PHE A 172 -0.71 -13.98 0.99
N LEU A 173 0.13 -13.88 -0.03
CA LEU A 173 0.36 -12.66 -0.82
C LEU A 173 -0.17 -12.90 -2.23
N GLY A 174 -1.09 -12.05 -2.68
CA GLY A 174 -1.55 -12.01 -4.06
C GLY A 174 -0.70 -11.06 -4.88
N LEU A 175 -0.39 -11.46 -6.11
CA LEU A 175 0.41 -10.65 -7.03
C LEU A 175 -0.36 -10.41 -8.32
N ASN A 176 -0.54 -9.13 -8.66
CA ASN A 176 -0.98 -8.71 -9.98
C ASN A 176 0.27 -8.32 -10.79
N TYR A 177 0.46 -8.99 -11.91
CA TYR A 177 1.59 -8.74 -12.81
C TYR A 177 1.08 -8.47 -14.23
N TYR A 178 1.44 -7.33 -14.78
CA TYR A 178 0.99 -6.91 -16.11
C TYR A 178 2.15 -6.77 -17.09
N THR A 179 3.23 -6.12 -16.64
CA THR A 179 4.36 -5.76 -17.48
C THR A 179 5.63 -5.58 -16.64
N ARG A 180 6.71 -5.28 -17.31
CA ARG A 180 7.99 -4.85 -16.73
C ARG A 180 8.35 -3.46 -17.23
N ALA A 181 9.18 -2.75 -16.49
CA ALA A 181 9.80 -1.51 -16.96
C ALA A 181 11.30 -1.69 -17.19
N VAL A 182 11.84 -0.99 -18.20
CA VAL A 182 13.27 -0.75 -18.33
C VAL A 182 13.53 0.67 -17.85
N VAL A 183 14.39 0.83 -16.85
CA VAL A 183 14.64 2.09 -16.17
C VAL A 183 15.98 2.66 -16.64
N GLN A 184 15.99 3.95 -16.87
CA GLN A 184 17.16 4.76 -17.16
C GLN A 184 17.08 6.03 -16.32
N ALA A 185 18.23 6.52 -15.83
CA ALA A 185 18.29 7.83 -15.19
C ALA A 185 18.02 8.94 -16.22
N ASP A 186 17.31 9.97 -15.78
CA ASP A 186 17.14 11.19 -16.56
C ASP A 186 18.48 11.95 -16.58
N PRO A 187 18.96 12.42 -17.75
CA PRO A 187 20.25 13.10 -17.90
C PRO A 187 20.34 14.42 -17.13
#